data_b4c7703915b479cec3ba9b102c9cee17
#
_entry.id   b4c7703915b479cec3ba9b102c9cee17
#
_cell.length_a   1.000
_cell.length_b   1.000
_cell.length_c   1.000
_cell.angle_alpha   90.00
_cell.angle_beta   90.00
_cell.angle_gamma   90.00
#
_symmetry.space_group_name_H-M   'P 1'
#
loop_
_entity.id
_entity.type
_entity.pdbx_description
1 polymer ?
#
loop_
_entity_poly.entity_id
_entity_poly.type
_entity_poly.pdbx_seq_one_letter_code
_entity_poly.pdbx_strand_id
1 'polypeptide(L)'
;MTHFERSGCEALAPWRAFVRPETPKEVLVQLKQQTYADYIRDQNGFEGEGEITDFMTRENGQLLLGGRVHLAELARSHGAPLEVVYTPQITTQVRRMRAWAEQARTEAEYAGQFLYAYATKANFAAEAVQTALQAGAHYETSAAADVVVAHRLFRQGILPSDRLICCNGSKEPNYLDAIRALREDGCEHVIPVLDDLDELEALIDMSAPLLLGVRERAAGNRDGSHPGNDRFGLTGAEIERAAELISGTRHALVLYHAMIGSQVEDEAHFLATLRTSVESYARLRRTLPTLRYFNFGGGVPTSGYSLGFSFDYQGFLARLMATIRAVCAEHDVPVPDLIGEFGRYTVANHSVLLLEVGATKAGQPGQPDWYLVNGSMMVSLPDAILVDGQEFVMLPLDGWERPVRPARLAGRRTCDSDDVYPRPEREPLMLPEAGDGMVLAICGVGAYQQMISGRGGAHHCLSPEPARVIISERNGRLVSRYVPQQDQATIMRLLGYQPQPMPVPVVPARKPTALTPRRRAYQRPQRQERFALSGD
;
A
#
# COMPACT_ATOMS: atom_id res chain seq x y z
N MET A 1 37.98 44.12 26.91
CA MET A 1 37.04 44.27 28.05
C MET A 1 35.65 44.45 27.47
N THR A 2 34.86 43.45 27.55
CA THR A 2 33.42 43.41 27.84
C THR A 2 32.91 41.99 27.57
N HIS A 3 32.36 41.42 28.57
CA HIS A 3 31.77 40.07 28.64
C HIS A 3 30.56 39.96 27.68
N PHE A 4 30.50 38.87 26.91
CA PHE A 4 29.26 38.34 26.34
C PHE A 4 28.98 37.02 27.04
N GLU A 5 27.97 37.04 27.87
CA GLU A 5 27.41 35.87 28.50
C GLU A 5 26.80 34.94 27.44
N ARG A 6 27.20 33.69 27.42
CA ARG A 6 26.58 32.60 26.63
C ARG A 6 25.37 32.11 27.40
N SER A 7 24.19 32.45 26.94
CA SER A 7 22.96 31.79 27.34
C SER A 7 22.95 30.34 26.81
N GLY A 8 22.57 29.43 27.69
CA GLY A 8 22.71 27.99 27.56
C GLY A 8 22.02 27.37 26.34
N CYS A 9 22.78 26.62 25.57
CA CYS A 9 22.28 25.51 24.78
C CYS A 9 22.04 24.35 25.76
N GLU A 10 20.77 24.03 26.00
CA GLU A 10 20.43 22.78 26.65
C GLU A 10 20.90 21.64 25.75
N ALA A 11 21.82 20.85 26.28
CA ALA A 11 22.35 19.67 25.63
C ALA A 11 21.20 18.67 25.38
N LEU A 12 21.03 18.29 24.12
CA LEU A 12 20.25 17.12 23.74
C LEU A 12 20.70 15.94 24.63
N ALA A 13 19.76 15.40 25.37
CA ALA A 13 19.98 14.27 26.24
C ALA A 13 20.66 13.12 25.48
N PRO A 14 21.65 12.46 26.03
CA PRO A 14 22.31 11.32 25.41
C PRO A 14 21.25 10.24 25.17
N TRP A 15 21.24 9.66 23.97
CA TRP A 15 20.50 8.45 23.63
C TRP A 15 20.60 7.47 24.78
N ARG A 16 19.51 7.30 25.54
CA ARG A 16 19.46 6.23 26.53
C ARG A 16 19.65 4.93 25.75
N ALA A 17 20.78 4.28 25.95
CA ALA A 17 20.99 2.91 25.57
C ALA A 17 19.83 2.12 26.21
N PHE A 18 18.87 1.66 25.42
CA PHE A 18 17.89 0.70 25.86
C PHE A 18 18.68 -0.55 26.26
N VAL A 19 18.85 -0.77 27.57
CA VAL A 19 19.32 -2.03 28.09
C VAL A 19 18.20 -3.03 27.75
N ARG A 20 18.45 -3.88 26.76
CA ARG A 20 17.56 -4.99 26.42
C ARG A 20 17.40 -5.87 27.66
N PRO A 21 16.18 -6.28 28.04
CA PRO A 21 16.05 -7.39 28.98
C PRO A 21 16.72 -8.60 28.32
N GLU A 22 17.78 -9.11 28.95
CA GLU A 22 18.38 -10.38 28.52
C GLU A 22 17.28 -11.45 28.57
N THR A 23 17.05 -12.15 27.48
CA THR A 23 16.15 -13.30 27.49
C THR A 23 16.62 -14.26 28.57
N PRO A 24 15.79 -14.59 29.58
CA PRO A 24 16.24 -15.40 30.69
C PRO A 24 16.89 -16.69 30.20
N LYS A 25 18.06 -17.07 30.77
CA LYS A 25 18.79 -18.29 30.38
C LYS A 25 17.91 -19.54 30.40
N GLU A 26 16.93 -19.59 31.29
CA GLU A 26 15.95 -20.66 31.41
C GLU A 26 15.04 -20.76 30.19
N VAL A 27 14.61 -19.64 29.62
CA VAL A 27 13.79 -19.60 28.39
C VAL A 27 14.61 -20.10 27.19
N LEU A 28 15.88 -19.70 27.09
CA LEU A 28 16.79 -20.17 26.03
C LEU A 28 17.11 -21.66 26.14
N VAL A 29 17.15 -22.22 27.37
CA VAL A 29 17.33 -23.67 27.58
C VAL A 29 16.06 -24.45 27.20
N GLN A 30 14.89 -23.93 27.50
CA GLN A 30 13.61 -24.56 27.17
C GLN A 30 13.38 -24.54 25.65
N LEU A 31 13.68 -23.44 24.95
CA LEU A 31 13.61 -23.33 23.50
C LEU A 31 14.55 -24.30 22.75
N LYS A 32 15.69 -24.68 23.34
CA LYS A 32 16.62 -25.65 22.75
C LYS A 32 16.07 -27.07 22.61
N GLN A 33 14.99 -27.39 23.30
CA GLN A 33 14.35 -28.71 23.28
C GLN A 33 13.01 -28.73 22.53
N GLN A 34 12.45 -27.54 22.20
CA GLN A 34 11.19 -27.38 21.49
C GLN A 34 11.41 -27.48 19.99
N THR A 35 10.57 -28.26 19.29
CA THR A 35 10.56 -28.26 17.83
C THR A 35 9.88 -26.99 17.30
N TYR A 36 10.14 -26.66 16.03
CA TYR A 36 9.44 -25.54 15.40
C TYR A 36 7.92 -25.77 15.33
N ALA A 37 7.50 -27.01 15.08
CA ALA A 37 6.07 -27.38 15.09
C ALA A 37 5.44 -27.13 16.47
N ASP A 38 6.11 -27.52 17.56
CA ASP A 38 5.62 -27.26 18.92
C ASP A 38 5.56 -25.75 19.21
N TYR A 39 6.58 -25.00 18.78
CA TYR A 39 6.61 -23.55 18.94
C TYR A 39 5.43 -22.88 18.25
N ILE A 40 5.15 -23.22 16.99
CA ILE A 40 4.01 -22.66 16.25
C ILE A 40 2.68 -23.03 16.88
N ARG A 41 2.53 -24.27 17.36
CA ARG A 41 1.34 -24.70 18.10
C ARG A 41 1.13 -23.86 19.37
N ASP A 42 2.17 -23.68 20.17
CA ASP A 42 2.08 -22.94 21.43
C ASP A 42 1.79 -21.46 21.23
N GLN A 43 2.29 -20.85 20.13
CA GLN A 43 2.09 -19.44 19.82
C GLN A 43 0.74 -19.14 19.15
N ASN A 44 0.23 -20.03 18.30
CA ASN A 44 -0.90 -19.74 17.40
C ASN A 44 -1.99 -20.83 17.43
N GLY A 45 -1.84 -21.89 18.22
CA GLY A 45 -2.79 -23.00 18.27
C GLY A 45 -2.82 -23.87 17.00
N PHE A 46 -1.81 -23.77 16.13
CA PHE A 46 -1.76 -24.56 14.90
C PHE A 46 -1.24 -25.98 15.17
N GLU A 47 -2.07 -26.98 14.98
CA GLU A 47 -1.80 -28.40 15.30
C GLU A 47 -0.89 -29.12 14.28
N GLY A 48 -0.26 -28.38 13.37
CA GLY A 48 0.71 -28.92 12.42
C GLY A 48 0.14 -29.28 11.04
N GLU A 49 -1.15 -29.42 10.88
CA GLU A 49 -1.84 -29.67 9.60
C GLU A 49 -3.10 -28.83 9.51
N GLY A 50 -3.50 -28.46 8.29
CA GLY A 50 -4.67 -27.63 8.01
C GLY A 50 -4.34 -26.18 7.70
N GLU A 51 -5.27 -25.28 7.98
CA GLU A 51 -5.18 -23.83 7.66
C GLU A 51 -4.25 -23.11 8.66
N ILE A 52 -3.18 -22.50 8.16
CA ILE A 52 -2.27 -21.65 8.94
C ILE A 52 -2.74 -20.20 8.90
N THR A 53 -3.16 -19.75 7.71
CA THR A 53 -3.76 -18.44 7.45
C THR A 53 -4.87 -18.62 6.42
N ASP A 54 -5.67 -17.60 6.16
CA ASP A 54 -6.75 -17.63 5.17
C ASP A 54 -6.27 -17.83 3.69
N PHE A 55 -4.97 -17.96 3.48
CA PHE A 55 -4.36 -18.19 2.16
C PHE A 55 -3.26 -19.26 2.17
N MET A 56 -2.85 -19.77 3.32
CA MET A 56 -1.79 -20.77 3.46
C MET A 56 -2.27 -21.97 4.28
N THR A 57 -2.12 -23.15 3.71
CA THR A 57 -2.42 -24.42 4.40
C THR A 57 -1.17 -25.29 4.47
N ARG A 58 -1.16 -26.24 5.40
CA ARG A 58 -0.17 -27.32 5.44
C ARG A 58 -0.89 -28.66 5.35
N GLU A 59 -0.53 -29.47 4.34
CA GLU A 59 -1.12 -30.78 4.11
C GLU A 59 -0.03 -31.81 3.83
N ASN A 60 -0.05 -32.93 4.55
CA ASN A 60 0.98 -33.97 4.47
C ASN A 60 2.39 -33.41 4.65
N GLY A 61 2.57 -32.47 5.57
CA GLY A 61 3.83 -31.82 5.85
C GLY A 61 4.27 -30.75 4.83
N GLN A 62 3.47 -30.44 3.80
CA GLN A 62 3.81 -29.49 2.75
C GLN A 62 2.98 -28.21 2.83
N LEU A 63 3.60 -27.06 2.57
CA LEU A 63 2.92 -25.78 2.49
C LEU A 63 2.27 -25.60 1.11
N LEU A 64 0.98 -25.24 1.12
CA LEU A 64 0.18 -24.96 -0.07
C LEU A 64 -0.35 -23.54 -0.03
N LEU A 65 -0.08 -22.78 -1.08
CA LEU A 65 -0.67 -21.45 -1.29
C LEU A 65 -2.07 -21.63 -1.88
N GLY A 66 -3.06 -21.01 -1.23
CA GLY A 66 -4.47 -21.15 -1.60
C GLY A 66 -5.01 -22.58 -1.55
N GLY A 67 -4.42 -23.47 -0.73
CA GLY A 67 -4.78 -24.88 -0.63
C GLY A 67 -4.55 -25.72 -1.90
N ARG A 68 -3.84 -25.16 -2.91
CA ARG A 68 -3.75 -25.78 -4.25
C ARG A 68 -2.34 -25.78 -4.85
N VAL A 69 -1.45 -24.92 -4.40
CA VAL A 69 -0.13 -24.71 -5.01
C VAL A 69 0.96 -25.16 -4.06
N HIS A 70 1.60 -26.27 -4.36
CA HIS A 70 2.69 -26.85 -3.57
C HIS A 70 3.98 -26.03 -3.71
N LEU A 71 4.33 -25.25 -2.68
CA LEU A 71 5.49 -24.37 -2.71
C LEU A 71 6.82 -25.11 -2.83
N ALA A 72 6.95 -26.26 -2.16
CA ALA A 72 8.14 -27.10 -2.23
C ALA A 72 8.40 -27.67 -3.64
N GLU A 73 7.33 -27.98 -4.40
CA GLU A 73 7.48 -28.42 -5.80
C GLU A 73 7.96 -27.31 -6.70
N LEU A 74 7.45 -26.09 -6.50
CA LEU A 74 7.92 -24.92 -7.26
C LEU A 74 9.36 -24.58 -6.93
N ALA A 75 9.76 -24.61 -5.65
CA ALA A 75 11.15 -24.40 -5.25
C ALA A 75 12.09 -25.44 -5.86
N ARG A 76 11.71 -26.72 -5.89
CA ARG A 76 12.51 -27.80 -6.54
C ARG A 76 12.61 -27.64 -8.05
N SER A 77 11.53 -27.18 -8.70
CA SER A 77 11.47 -27.07 -10.17
C SER A 77 12.16 -25.83 -10.71
N HIS A 78 12.15 -24.74 -9.98
CA HIS A 78 12.60 -23.42 -10.46
C HIS A 78 13.74 -22.83 -9.63
N GLY A 79 14.08 -23.43 -8.48
CA GLY A 79 15.05 -22.89 -7.54
C GLY A 79 14.49 -21.73 -6.72
N ALA A 80 15.36 -21.13 -5.89
CA ALA A 80 15.14 -19.88 -5.17
C ALA A 80 16.32 -18.92 -5.49
N PRO A 81 16.14 -17.60 -5.47
CA PRO A 81 14.95 -16.85 -5.05
C PRO A 81 13.81 -16.96 -6.09
N LEU A 82 12.58 -17.17 -5.63
CA LEU A 82 11.40 -17.32 -6.47
C LEU A 82 10.19 -16.58 -5.88
N GLU A 83 9.58 -15.66 -6.62
CA GLU A 83 8.30 -15.09 -6.29
C GLU A 83 7.17 -15.96 -6.88
N VAL A 84 6.31 -16.51 -6.03
CA VAL A 84 5.12 -17.26 -6.42
C VAL A 84 3.91 -16.32 -6.36
N VAL A 85 3.33 -16.01 -7.50
CA VAL A 85 2.18 -15.12 -7.66
C VAL A 85 0.94 -15.96 -7.94
N TYR A 86 -0.04 -15.94 -7.03
CA TYR A 86 -1.30 -16.70 -7.11
C TYR A 86 -2.48 -15.75 -7.26
N THR A 87 -2.83 -15.40 -8.50
CA THR A 87 -3.87 -14.39 -8.78
C THR A 87 -5.28 -14.77 -8.32
N PRO A 88 -5.68 -16.07 -8.17
CA PRO A 88 -7.00 -16.39 -7.62
C PRO A 88 -7.23 -15.83 -6.21
N GLN A 89 -6.18 -15.60 -5.40
CA GLN A 89 -6.31 -14.96 -4.10
C GLN A 89 -6.86 -13.53 -4.21
N ILE A 90 -6.46 -12.78 -5.24
CA ILE A 90 -6.99 -11.43 -5.51
C ILE A 90 -8.51 -11.50 -5.73
N THR A 91 -8.96 -12.45 -6.57
CA THR A 91 -10.39 -12.68 -6.81
C THR A 91 -11.14 -13.01 -5.53
N THR A 92 -10.54 -13.86 -4.68
CA THR A 92 -11.11 -14.24 -3.38
C THR A 92 -11.25 -13.02 -2.47
N GLN A 93 -10.22 -12.19 -2.34
CA GLN A 93 -10.25 -11.00 -1.48
C GLN A 93 -11.30 -9.97 -1.94
N VAL A 94 -11.35 -9.67 -3.24
CA VAL A 94 -12.35 -8.73 -3.78
C VAL A 94 -13.77 -9.23 -3.53
N ARG A 95 -14.04 -10.51 -3.82
CA ARG A 95 -15.38 -11.11 -3.65
C ARG A 95 -15.78 -11.20 -2.18
N ARG A 96 -14.85 -11.58 -1.30
CA ARG A 96 -15.08 -11.71 0.14
C ARG A 96 -15.45 -10.35 0.76
N MET A 97 -14.68 -9.30 0.49
CA MET A 97 -14.97 -7.96 0.99
C MET A 97 -16.31 -7.43 0.49
N ARG A 98 -16.62 -7.64 -0.79
CA ARG A 98 -17.92 -7.26 -1.36
C ARG A 98 -19.08 -8.02 -0.72
N ALA A 99 -18.89 -9.31 -0.42
CA ALA A 99 -19.92 -10.11 0.27
C ALA A 99 -20.15 -9.61 1.71
N TRP A 100 -19.09 -9.33 2.46
CA TRP A 100 -19.19 -8.75 3.80
C TRP A 100 -19.85 -7.37 3.78
N ALA A 101 -19.50 -6.54 2.80
CA ALA A 101 -20.12 -5.22 2.65
C ALA A 101 -21.64 -5.31 2.37
N GLU A 102 -22.08 -6.29 1.57
CA GLU A 102 -23.51 -6.50 1.32
C GLU A 102 -24.26 -7.01 2.57
N GLN A 103 -23.62 -7.89 3.35
CA GLN A 103 -24.18 -8.33 4.63
C GLN A 103 -24.25 -7.17 5.63
N ALA A 104 -23.16 -6.40 5.76
CA ALA A 104 -23.09 -5.20 6.61
C ALA A 104 -24.12 -4.14 6.19
N ARG A 105 -24.34 -3.96 4.89
CA ARG A 105 -25.37 -3.06 4.34
C ARG A 105 -26.77 -3.45 4.79
N THR A 106 -27.04 -4.74 4.78
CA THR A 106 -28.33 -5.28 5.25
C THR A 106 -28.48 -5.12 6.75
N GLU A 107 -27.45 -5.44 7.53
CA GLU A 107 -27.44 -5.33 9.00
C GLU A 107 -27.59 -3.89 9.47
N ALA A 108 -26.89 -2.96 8.82
CA ALA A 108 -26.96 -1.53 9.13
C ALA A 108 -28.19 -0.81 8.52
N GLU A 109 -29.07 -1.53 7.79
CA GLU A 109 -30.17 -0.92 7.02
C GLU A 109 -29.70 0.26 6.14
N TYR A 110 -28.56 0.10 5.48
CA TYR A 110 -27.92 1.15 4.71
C TYR A 110 -28.46 1.18 3.27
N ALA A 111 -29.06 2.28 2.86
CA ALA A 111 -29.71 2.39 1.54
C ALA A 111 -28.72 2.60 0.38
N GLY A 112 -27.50 3.14 0.65
CA GLY A 112 -26.47 3.36 -0.35
C GLY A 112 -25.79 2.07 -0.80
N GLN A 113 -25.07 2.13 -1.93
CA GLN A 113 -24.28 1.01 -2.45
C GLN A 113 -22.87 1.02 -1.86
N PHE A 114 -22.21 -0.14 -1.90
CA PHE A 114 -20.79 -0.27 -1.59
C PHE A 114 -20.00 -0.57 -2.88
N LEU A 115 -19.03 0.27 -3.18
CA LEU A 115 -18.19 0.22 -4.37
C LEU A 115 -16.75 -0.09 -3.95
N TYR A 116 -16.26 -1.24 -4.40
CA TYR A 116 -14.90 -1.70 -4.12
C TYR A 116 -13.95 -1.14 -5.16
N ALA A 117 -13.04 -0.25 -4.80
CA ALA A 117 -11.98 0.25 -5.68
C ALA A 117 -10.64 -0.42 -5.37
N TYR A 118 -9.91 -0.80 -6.40
CA TYR A 118 -8.56 -1.32 -6.27
C TYR A 118 -7.55 -0.20 -6.38
N ALA A 119 -6.77 0.01 -5.32
CA ALA A 119 -5.70 0.99 -5.26
C ALA A 119 -4.41 0.43 -5.91
N THR A 120 -4.18 0.80 -7.17
CA THR A 120 -3.12 0.24 -8.02
C THR A 120 -1.71 0.48 -7.50
N LYS A 121 -1.48 1.54 -6.73
CA LYS A 121 -0.19 1.83 -6.08
C LYS A 121 0.36 0.66 -5.24
N ALA A 122 -0.53 -0.21 -4.74
CA ALA A 122 -0.11 -1.38 -3.97
C ALA A 122 0.53 -2.45 -4.87
N ASN A 123 0.00 -2.65 -6.09
CA ASN A 123 0.60 -3.50 -7.12
C ASN A 123 0.02 -3.18 -8.50
N PHE A 124 0.80 -2.53 -9.33
CA PHE A 124 0.41 -2.12 -10.69
C PHE A 124 0.78 -3.13 -11.77
N ALA A 125 1.19 -4.36 -11.41
CA ALA A 125 1.44 -5.42 -12.39
C ALA A 125 0.16 -5.82 -13.12
N ALA A 126 0.26 -6.09 -14.42
CA ALA A 126 -0.89 -6.37 -15.27
C ALA A 126 -1.76 -7.53 -14.75
N GLU A 127 -1.12 -8.59 -14.25
CA GLU A 127 -1.81 -9.74 -13.66
C GLU A 127 -2.63 -9.38 -12.41
N ALA A 128 -2.15 -8.45 -11.59
CA ALA A 128 -2.87 -7.99 -10.40
C ALA A 128 -4.05 -7.09 -10.78
N VAL A 129 -3.79 -6.05 -11.59
CA VAL A 129 -4.80 -5.08 -12.02
C VAL A 129 -5.94 -5.76 -12.78
N GLN A 130 -5.62 -6.57 -13.79
CA GLN A 130 -6.64 -7.23 -14.60
C GLN A 130 -7.48 -8.21 -13.78
N THR A 131 -6.87 -8.95 -12.84
CA THR A 131 -7.61 -9.87 -11.97
C THR A 131 -8.56 -9.12 -11.04
N ALA A 132 -8.13 -8.00 -10.45
CA ALA A 132 -8.99 -7.18 -9.59
C ALA A 132 -10.21 -6.63 -10.37
N LEU A 133 -9.98 -6.12 -11.58
CA LEU A 133 -11.06 -5.63 -12.46
C LEU A 133 -12.03 -6.75 -12.86
N GLN A 134 -11.53 -7.92 -13.23
CA GLN A 134 -12.35 -9.10 -13.56
C GLN A 134 -13.17 -9.59 -12.34
N ALA A 135 -12.64 -9.42 -11.13
CA ALA A 135 -13.37 -9.71 -9.90
C ALA A 135 -14.44 -8.66 -9.56
N GLY A 136 -14.53 -7.56 -10.35
CA GLY A 136 -15.54 -6.52 -10.22
C GLY A 136 -15.11 -5.28 -9.46
N ALA A 137 -13.81 -5.05 -9.28
CA ALA A 137 -13.30 -3.84 -8.67
C ALA A 137 -13.46 -2.63 -9.61
N HIS A 138 -13.65 -1.45 -9.03
CA HIS A 138 -13.41 -0.15 -9.63
C HIS A 138 -11.90 0.15 -9.61
N TYR A 139 -11.47 1.23 -10.24
CA TYR A 139 -10.06 1.57 -10.42
C TYR A 139 -9.69 2.82 -9.63
N GLU A 140 -8.60 2.78 -8.88
CA GLU A 140 -8.02 3.97 -8.25
C GLU A 140 -6.60 4.18 -8.77
N THR A 141 -6.28 5.42 -9.13
CA THR A 141 -4.98 5.84 -9.64
C THR A 141 -4.36 6.91 -8.76
N SER A 142 -3.04 7.00 -8.79
CA SER A 142 -2.28 8.03 -8.07
C SER A 142 -1.19 8.70 -8.91
N ALA A 143 -1.11 8.40 -10.22
CA ALA A 143 -0.09 8.95 -11.10
C ALA A 143 -0.55 8.98 -12.57
N ALA A 144 0.08 9.83 -13.39
CA ALA A 144 -0.20 9.91 -14.83
C ALA A 144 -0.08 8.57 -15.55
N ALA A 145 0.96 7.79 -15.24
CA ALA A 145 1.19 6.48 -15.84
C ALA A 145 0.06 5.49 -15.55
N ASP A 146 -0.54 5.56 -14.36
CA ASP A 146 -1.69 4.74 -13.98
C ASP A 146 -2.91 5.03 -14.86
N VAL A 147 -3.17 6.31 -15.16
CA VAL A 147 -4.27 6.69 -16.07
C VAL A 147 -4.00 6.20 -17.48
N VAL A 148 -2.75 6.25 -17.94
CA VAL A 148 -2.37 5.69 -19.26
C VAL A 148 -2.62 4.17 -19.29
N VAL A 149 -2.34 3.46 -18.19
CA VAL A 149 -2.69 2.03 -18.06
C VAL A 149 -4.20 1.83 -18.09
N ALA A 150 -4.96 2.60 -17.30
CA ALA A 150 -6.42 2.55 -17.29
C ALA A 150 -7.01 2.80 -18.69
N HIS A 151 -6.50 3.81 -19.39
CA HIS A 151 -6.92 4.16 -20.76
C HIS A 151 -6.67 2.99 -21.74
N ARG A 152 -5.50 2.36 -21.65
CA ARG A 152 -5.20 1.18 -22.46
C ARG A 152 -6.15 0.03 -22.17
N LEU A 153 -6.42 -0.25 -20.90
CA LEU A 153 -7.35 -1.31 -20.49
C LEU A 153 -8.80 -1.01 -20.92
N PHE A 154 -9.21 0.25 -20.87
CA PHE A 154 -10.50 0.72 -21.36
C PHE A 154 -10.64 0.47 -22.86
N ARG A 155 -9.68 0.88 -23.67
CA ARG A 155 -9.66 0.62 -25.13
C ARG A 155 -9.67 -0.86 -25.49
N GLN A 156 -9.09 -1.70 -24.65
CA GLN A 156 -9.07 -3.16 -24.82
C GLN A 156 -10.37 -3.84 -24.33
N GLY A 157 -11.30 -3.11 -23.73
CA GLY A 157 -12.51 -3.65 -23.12
C GLY A 157 -12.25 -4.49 -21.85
N ILE A 158 -11.04 -4.41 -21.28
CA ILE A 158 -10.68 -5.08 -20.03
C ILE A 158 -11.19 -4.29 -18.83
N LEU A 159 -11.13 -2.97 -18.90
CA LEU A 159 -11.76 -2.06 -17.95
C LEU A 159 -13.16 -1.69 -18.51
N PRO A 160 -14.24 -2.19 -17.91
CA PRO A 160 -15.61 -1.93 -18.39
C PRO A 160 -15.98 -0.44 -18.26
N SER A 161 -16.82 0.04 -19.15
CA SER A 161 -17.22 1.45 -19.22
C SER A 161 -18.02 1.94 -18.01
N ASP A 162 -18.62 1.02 -17.24
CA ASP A 162 -19.40 1.30 -16.04
C ASP A 162 -18.52 1.41 -14.76
N ARG A 163 -17.23 1.20 -14.87
CA ARG A 163 -16.31 1.28 -13.71
C ARG A 163 -15.89 2.70 -13.44
N LEU A 164 -15.96 3.09 -12.17
CA LEU A 164 -15.37 4.35 -11.71
C LEU A 164 -13.84 4.26 -11.79
N ILE A 165 -13.23 5.37 -12.20
CA ILE A 165 -11.78 5.58 -12.16
C ILE A 165 -11.53 6.80 -11.28
N CYS A 166 -11.18 6.58 -10.02
CA CYS A 166 -10.85 7.65 -9.07
C CYS A 166 -9.39 8.08 -9.27
N CYS A 167 -9.17 9.32 -9.70
CA CYS A 167 -7.84 9.87 -9.92
C CYS A 167 -7.42 10.73 -8.74
N ASN A 168 -6.67 10.10 -7.80
CA ASN A 168 -6.23 10.71 -6.55
C ASN A 168 -4.86 11.41 -6.68
N GLY A 169 -4.49 12.14 -5.62
CA GLY A 169 -3.21 12.85 -5.49
C GLY A 169 -3.12 14.13 -6.29
N SER A 170 -2.08 14.91 -6.03
CA SER A 170 -1.78 16.16 -6.76
C SER A 170 -1.44 15.87 -8.22
N LYS A 171 -2.06 16.61 -9.13
CA LYS A 171 -2.03 16.33 -10.57
C LYS A 171 -1.13 17.30 -11.31
N GLU A 172 0.04 16.82 -11.69
CA GLU A 172 0.91 17.51 -12.63
C GLU A 172 0.24 17.63 -14.02
N PRO A 173 0.70 18.52 -14.91
CA PRO A 173 0.11 18.74 -16.23
C PRO A 173 -0.07 17.45 -17.06
N ASN A 174 0.91 16.55 -17.04
CA ASN A 174 0.86 15.26 -17.75
C ASN A 174 -0.22 14.32 -17.20
N TYR A 175 -0.52 14.41 -15.91
CA TYR A 175 -1.60 13.64 -15.30
C TYR A 175 -2.97 14.19 -15.75
N LEU A 176 -3.14 15.50 -15.74
CA LEU A 176 -4.35 16.18 -16.25
C LEU A 176 -4.55 15.88 -17.74
N ASP A 177 -3.49 15.87 -18.54
CA ASP A 177 -3.56 15.52 -19.96
C ASP A 177 -3.98 14.07 -20.18
N ALA A 178 -3.49 13.13 -19.36
CA ALA A 178 -3.90 11.73 -19.41
C ALA A 178 -5.40 11.56 -19.05
N ILE A 179 -5.90 12.29 -18.05
CA ILE A 179 -7.34 12.31 -17.69
C ILE A 179 -8.18 12.86 -18.83
N ARG A 180 -7.76 13.96 -19.46
CA ARG A 180 -8.44 14.54 -20.62
C ARG A 180 -8.54 13.53 -21.76
N ALA A 181 -7.42 12.90 -22.13
CA ALA A 181 -7.39 11.92 -23.21
C ALA A 181 -8.30 10.72 -22.92
N LEU A 182 -8.33 10.23 -21.69
CA LEU A 182 -9.23 9.14 -21.29
C LEU A 182 -10.70 9.55 -21.38
N ARG A 183 -11.04 10.78 -20.94
CA ARG A 183 -12.40 11.31 -20.98
C ARG A 183 -12.88 11.57 -22.42
N GLU A 184 -12.03 12.12 -23.27
CA GLU A 184 -12.29 12.40 -24.68
C GLU A 184 -12.49 11.11 -25.50
N ASP A 185 -11.84 10.02 -25.08
CA ASP A 185 -12.01 8.68 -25.68
C ASP A 185 -13.30 7.95 -25.21
N GLY A 186 -14.17 8.64 -24.46
CA GLY A 186 -15.51 8.17 -24.09
C GLY A 186 -15.62 7.54 -22.70
N CYS A 187 -14.58 7.57 -21.86
CA CYS A 187 -14.71 7.13 -20.48
C CYS A 187 -15.46 8.17 -19.64
N GLU A 188 -16.76 7.95 -19.39
CA GLU A 188 -17.63 8.89 -18.67
C GLU A 188 -17.43 8.86 -17.15
N HIS A 189 -16.93 7.76 -16.62
CA HIS A 189 -16.80 7.50 -15.18
C HIS A 189 -15.39 7.75 -14.62
N VAL A 190 -14.57 8.56 -15.31
CA VAL A 190 -13.33 9.08 -14.76
C VAL A 190 -13.63 10.25 -13.83
N ILE A 191 -13.14 10.18 -12.59
CA ILE A 191 -13.38 11.17 -11.52
C ILE A 191 -12.03 11.72 -11.05
N PRO A 192 -11.58 12.88 -11.58
CA PRO A 192 -10.49 13.62 -10.96
C PRO A 192 -10.88 14.05 -9.56
N VAL A 193 -10.14 13.58 -8.54
CA VAL A 193 -10.34 13.97 -7.14
C VAL A 193 -9.37 15.10 -6.84
N LEU A 194 -9.90 16.31 -6.71
CA LEU A 194 -9.11 17.54 -6.55
C LEU A 194 -8.31 17.52 -5.25
N ASP A 195 -7.01 17.73 -5.37
CA ASP A 195 -6.06 17.85 -4.28
C ASP A 195 -5.65 19.33 -4.09
N ASP A 196 -5.83 20.15 -5.14
CA ASP A 196 -5.58 21.59 -5.18
C ASP A 196 -6.61 22.30 -6.07
N LEU A 197 -6.84 23.61 -5.82
CA LEU A 197 -7.75 24.43 -6.65
C LEU A 197 -7.17 24.73 -8.05
N ASP A 198 -5.85 24.79 -8.21
CA ASP A 198 -5.20 24.99 -9.50
C ASP A 198 -5.55 23.84 -10.48
N GLU A 199 -5.78 22.64 -9.98
CA GLU A 199 -6.25 21.49 -10.79
C GLU A 199 -7.64 21.74 -11.37
N LEU A 200 -8.53 22.37 -10.61
CA LEU A 200 -9.86 22.73 -11.08
C LEU A 200 -9.78 23.79 -12.20
N GLU A 201 -8.93 24.81 -12.05
CA GLU A 201 -8.73 25.83 -13.10
C GLU A 201 -8.29 25.17 -14.43
N ALA A 202 -7.45 24.14 -14.34
CA ALA A 202 -6.97 23.42 -15.52
C ALA A 202 -8.05 22.51 -16.16
N LEU A 203 -9.05 22.08 -15.41
CA LEU A 203 -10.10 21.15 -15.89
C LEU A 203 -11.40 21.83 -16.27
N ILE A 204 -11.68 23.04 -15.75
CA ILE A 204 -12.99 23.69 -15.84
C ILE A 204 -13.37 24.07 -17.27
N ASP A 205 -12.41 24.28 -18.14
CA ASP A 205 -12.61 24.63 -19.56
C ASP A 205 -12.79 23.42 -20.48
N MET A 206 -12.75 22.19 -19.94
CA MET A 206 -12.97 20.99 -20.76
C MET A 206 -14.37 21.01 -21.39
N SER A 207 -14.43 20.69 -22.69
CA SER A 207 -15.69 20.65 -23.44
C SER A 207 -16.56 19.46 -23.02
N ALA A 208 -15.96 18.32 -22.69
CA ALA A 208 -16.65 17.16 -22.19
C ALA A 208 -16.99 17.32 -20.68
N PRO A 209 -18.25 17.08 -20.26
CA PRO A 209 -18.60 17.11 -18.84
C PRO A 209 -17.77 16.14 -18.02
N LEU A 210 -17.26 16.59 -16.85
CA LEU A 210 -16.54 15.77 -15.90
C LEU A 210 -17.38 15.51 -14.65
N LEU A 211 -17.25 14.31 -14.12
CA LEU A 211 -17.54 14.03 -12.72
C LEU A 211 -16.30 14.38 -11.90
N LEU A 212 -16.45 15.24 -10.90
CA LEU A 212 -15.32 15.70 -10.07
C LEU A 212 -15.47 15.20 -8.64
N GLY A 213 -14.36 15.00 -7.98
CA GLY A 213 -14.27 14.76 -6.55
C GLY A 213 -13.48 15.84 -5.85
N VAL A 214 -13.65 15.97 -4.54
CA VAL A 214 -12.76 16.75 -3.66
C VAL A 214 -12.20 15.83 -2.58
N ARG A 215 -10.91 16.02 -2.24
CA ARG A 215 -10.29 15.35 -1.11
C ARG A 215 -10.20 16.32 0.06
N GLU A 216 -10.72 15.91 1.20
CA GLU A 216 -10.57 16.64 2.46
C GLU A 216 -9.11 16.54 2.95
N ARG A 217 -8.54 17.69 3.32
CA ARG A 217 -7.26 17.72 4.02
C ARG A 217 -7.45 17.17 5.42
N ALA A 218 -6.81 16.05 5.72
CA ALA A 218 -6.80 15.53 7.06
C ALA A 218 -6.29 16.60 8.03
N ALA A 219 -7.08 16.95 9.03
CA ALA A 219 -6.57 17.72 10.17
C ALA A 219 -5.47 16.86 10.76
N GLY A 220 -4.21 17.32 10.63
CA GLY A 220 -3.03 16.55 10.97
C GLY A 220 -3.26 15.75 12.25
N ASN A 221 -2.92 14.48 12.23
CA ASN A 221 -3.15 13.60 13.38
C ASN A 221 -2.57 14.27 14.61
N ARG A 222 -3.43 14.65 15.54
CA ARG A 222 -3.04 15.34 16.78
C ARG A 222 -2.08 14.49 17.62
N ASP A 223 -2.00 13.20 17.32
CA ASP A 223 -1.09 12.22 17.95
C ASP A 223 0.26 12.06 17.22
N GLY A 224 0.46 12.71 16.06
CA GLY A 224 1.69 12.63 15.28
C GLY A 224 1.93 11.29 14.58
N SER A 225 0.96 10.39 14.54
CA SER A 225 1.12 9.03 13.99
C SER A 225 1.44 8.98 12.49
N HIS A 226 1.06 10.02 11.73
CA HIS A 226 1.33 10.13 10.30
C HIS A 226 1.73 11.55 9.92
N PRO A 227 2.93 12.04 10.29
CA PRO A 227 3.40 13.36 9.94
C PRO A 227 3.47 13.50 8.42
N GLY A 228 2.93 14.61 7.88
CA GLY A 228 2.96 14.94 6.46
C GLY A 228 1.74 14.46 5.65
N ASN A 229 0.72 13.87 6.26
CA ASN A 229 -0.55 13.59 5.57
C ASN A 229 -1.36 14.87 5.32
N ASP A 230 -1.09 15.93 6.05
CA ASP A 230 -1.66 17.28 5.90
C ASP A 230 -1.24 18.01 4.62
N ARG A 231 -0.29 17.45 3.86
CA ARG A 231 0.10 17.98 2.55
C ARG A 231 -0.91 17.69 1.44
N PHE A 232 -1.86 16.79 1.67
CA PHE A 232 -2.84 16.38 0.67
C PHE A 232 -4.22 16.96 0.96
N GLY A 233 -4.93 17.30 -0.13
CA GLY A 233 -6.32 17.69 -0.09
C GLY A 233 -6.56 19.15 0.25
N LEU A 234 -7.82 19.53 0.20
CA LEU A 234 -8.36 20.87 0.33
C LEU A 234 -8.85 21.11 1.77
N THR A 235 -8.70 22.32 2.26
CA THR A 235 -9.36 22.79 3.48
C THR A 235 -10.88 22.92 3.25
N GLY A 236 -11.67 23.00 4.33
CA GLY A 236 -13.11 23.20 4.21
C GLY A 236 -13.49 24.42 3.36
N ALA A 237 -12.78 25.55 3.52
CA ALA A 237 -13.02 26.75 2.73
C ALA A 237 -12.65 26.57 1.24
N GLU A 238 -11.60 25.81 0.94
CA GLU A 238 -11.23 25.47 -0.44
C GLU A 238 -12.23 24.52 -1.08
N ILE A 239 -12.80 23.58 -0.32
CA ILE A 239 -13.87 22.67 -0.77
C ILE A 239 -15.14 23.48 -1.12
N GLU A 240 -15.56 24.39 -0.25
CA GLU A 240 -16.68 25.29 -0.53
C GLU A 240 -16.42 26.13 -1.78
N ARG A 241 -15.21 26.66 -1.92
CA ARG A 241 -14.80 27.40 -3.10
C ARG A 241 -14.79 26.55 -4.37
N ALA A 242 -14.33 25.31 -4.32
CA ALA A 242 -14.40 24.39 -5.45
C ALA A 242 -15.86 24.13 -5.85
N ALA A 243 -16.74 23.90 -4.88
CA ALA A 243 -18.17 23.70 -5.12
C ALA A 243 -18.83 24.91 -5.81
N GLU A 244 -18.50 26.15 -5.37
CA GLU A 244 -18.96 27.39 -6.00
C GLU A 244 -18.48 27.52 -7.46
N LEU A 245 -17.19 27.25 -7.68
CA LEU A 245 -16.58 27.36 -9.01
C LEU A 245 -17.16 26.34 -10.01
N ILE A 246 -17.46 25.13 -9.54
CA ILE A 246 -18.06 24.05 -10.35
C ILE A 246 -19.54 24.37 -10.61
N SER A 247 -20.23 25.03 -9.68
CA SER A 247 -21.63 25.41 -9.82
C SER A 247 -21.82 26.32 -11.04
N GLY A 248 -22.79 26.00 -11.89
CA GLY A 248 -23.05 26.76 -13.12
C GLY A 248 -22.15 26.36 -14.31
N THR A 249 -21.20 25.46 -14.12
CA THR A 249 -20.46 24.83 -15.21
C THR A 249 -21.19 23.59 -15.73
N ARG A 250 -20.62 22.94 -16.74
CA ARG A 250 -21.11 21.63 -17.24
C ARG A 250 -20.65 20.44 -16.42
N HIS A 251 -19.73 20.66 -15.46
CA HIS A 251 -19.17 19.63 -14.60
C HIS A 251 -20.03 19.42 -13.35
N ALA A 252 -19.88 18.28 -12.70
CA ALA A 252 -20.62 17.97 -11.50
C ALA A 252 -19.66 17.50 -10.38
N LEU A 253 -19.73 18.12 -9.20
CA LEU A 253 -19.08 17.61 -8.01
C LEU A 253 -19.93 16.46 -7.45
N VAL A 254 -19.37 15.24 -7.50
CA VAL A 254 -20.10 14.00 -7.16
C VAL A 254 -19.48 13.19 -6.04
N LEU A 255 -18.21 13.45 -5.70
CA LEU A 255 -17.45 12.63 -4.76
C LEU A 255 -16.76 13.47 -3.68
N TYR A 256 -16.89 13.04 -2.44
CA TYR A 256 -16.14 13.53 -1.28
C TYR A 256 -15.20 12.44 -0.79
N HIS A 257 -13.91 12.71 -0.76
CA HIS A 257 -12.88 11.75 -0.35
C HIS A 257 -12.26 12.17 1.00
N ALA A 258 -12.29 11.25 1.95
CA ALA A 258 -11.59 11.36 3.23
C ALA A 258 -10.66 10.16 3.41
N MET A 259 -9.36 10.40 3.54
CA MET A 259 -8.39 9.34 3.84
C MET A 259 -8.22 9.22 5.35
N ILE A 260 -8.83 8.23 5.97
CA ILE A 260 -8.88 8.07 7.43
C ILE A 260 -7.56 7.54 7.99
N GLY A 261 -6.91 6.57 7.31
CA GLY A 261 -5.66 5.99 7.78
C GLY A 261 -5.19 4.80 6.94
N SER A 262 -4.15 4.09 7.41
CA SER A 262 -3.64 2.86 6.80
C SER A 262 -3.40 1.82 7.89
N GLN A 263 -3.81 0.57 7.66
CA GLN A 263 -3.71 -0.55 8.60
C GLN A 263 -4.24 -0.19 10.00
N VAL A 264 -5.46 0.38 10.03
CA VAL A 264 -6.04 0.89 11.26
C VAL A 264 -6.46 -0.29 12.15
N GLU A 265 -5.76 -0.45 13.26
CA GLU A 265 -6.05 -1.47 14.28
C GLU A 265 -7.04 -0.93 15.33
N ASP A 266 -7.04 0.38 15.59
CA ASP A 266 -7.99 1.05 16.48
C ASP A 266 -9.25 1.47 15.72
N GLU A 267 -10.25 0.60 15.77
CA GLU A 267 -11.55 0.84 15.16
C GLU A 267 -12.28 2.06 15.75
N ALA A 268 -12.18 2.28 17.05
CA ALA A 268 -12.88 3.40 17.69
C ALA A 268 -12.33 4.73 17.19
N HIS A 269 -11.02 4.86 17.08
CA HIS A 269 -10.36 6.02 16.50
C HIS A 269 -10.75 6.22 15.03
N PHE A 270 -10.76 5.14 14.26
CA PHE A 270 -11.18 5.19 12.85
C PHE A 270 -12.61 5.74 12.72
N LEU A 271 -13.57 5.18 13.47
CA LEU A 271 -14.97 5.59 13.40
C LEU A 271 -15.20 7.02 13.89
N ALA A 272 -14.44 7.48 14.90
CA ALA A 272 -14.51 8.86 15.38
C ALA A 272 -14.02 9.85 14.31
N THR A 273 -12.90 9.54 13.63
CA THR A 273 -12.37 10.36 12.53
C THR A 273 -13.32 10.35 11.34
N LEU A 274 -13.83 9.17 10.96
CA LEU A 274 -14.83 9.01 9.91
C LEU A 274 -16.05 9.89 10.17
N ARG A 275 -16.60 9.89 11.40
CA ARG A 275 -17.76 10.71 11.77
C ARG A 275 -17.55 12.18 11.45
N THR A 276 -16.40 12.74 11.80
CA THR A 276 -16.06 14.15 11.52
C THR A 276 -16.07 14.46 10.02
N SER A 277 -15.49 13.57 9.21
CA SER A 277 -15.47 13.73 7.75
C SER A 277 -16.88 13.57 7.14
N VAL A 278 -17.69 12.67 7.66
CA VAL A 278 -19.08 12.50 7.22
C VAL A 278 -19.94 13.71 7.57
N GLU A 279 -19.70 14.38 8.71
CA GLU A 279 -20.35 15.65 9.08
C GLU A 279 -20.01 16.75 8.04
N SER A 280 -18.76 16.81 7.58
CA SER A 280 -18.33 17.74 6.51
C SER A 280 -19.01 17.41 5.18
N TYR A 281 -19.05 16.13 4.82
CA TYR A 281 -19.82 15.65 3.66
C TYR A 281 -21.30 16.06 3.75
N ALA A 282 -21.95 15.81 4.87
CA ALA A 282 -23.38 16.06 5.07
C ALA A 282 -23.73 17.55 4.96
N ARG A 283 -22.88 18.43 5.52
CA ARG A 283 -23.02 19.89 5.35
C ARG A 283 -22.96 20.29 3.88
N LEU A 284 -21.99 19.79 3.13
CA LEU A 284 -21.82 20.08 1.70
C LEU A 284 -22.99 19.50 0.87
N ARG A 285 -23.44 18.29 1.19
CA ARG A 285 -24.54 17.59 0.51
C ARG A 285 -25.86 18.35 0.56
N ARG A 286 -26.12 19.08 1.63
CA ARG A 286 -27.34 19.91 1.77
C ARG A 286 -27.47 20.97 0.68
N THR A 287 -26.35 21.54 0.25
CA THR A 287 -26.29 22.59 -0.78
C THR A 287 -25.97 22.03 -2.16
N LEU A 288 -25.45 20.80 -2.24
CA LEU A 288 -24.96 20.18 -3.47
C LEU A 288 -25.63 18.80 -3.73
N PRO A 289 -26.83 18.77 -4.33
CA PRO A 289 -27.57 17.52 -4.59
C PRO A 289 -26.85 16.53 -5.52
N THR A 290 -25.84 16.97 -6.26
CA THR A 290 -25.02 16.11 -7.13
C THR A 290 -24.01 15.26 -6.35
N LEU A 291 -23.66 15.62 -5.11
CA LEU A 291 -22.66 14.93 -4.27
C LEU A 291 -23.22 13.57 -3.82
N ARG A 292 -22.84 12.52 -4.52
CA ARG A 292 -23.40 11.18 -4.39
C ARG A 292 -22.51 10.22 -3.62
N TYR A 293 -21.20 10.32 -3.80
CA TYR A 293 -20.23 9.36 -3.29
C TYR A 293 -19.49 9.88 -2.08
N PHE A 294 -19.32 9.01 -1.07
CA PHE A 294 -18.38 9.21 0.00
C PHE A 294 -17.29 8.15 -0.08
N ASN A 295 -16.06 8.58 -0.33
CA ASN A 295 -14.89 7.71 -0.41
C ASN A 295 -14.12 7.80 0.91
N PHE A 296 -14.10 6.72 1.69
CA PHE A 296 -13.38 6.69 2.98
C PHE A 296 -11.92 6.24 2.84
N GLY A 297 -11.43 6.10 1.60
CA GLY A 297 -10.07 5.62 1.32
C GLY A 297 -9.90 4.15 1.63
N GLY A 298 -8.68 3.79 2.04
CA GLY A 298 -8.31 2.44 2.45
C GLY A 298 -8.20 2.30 3.96
N GLY A 299 -7.18 1.57 4.39
CA GLY A 299 -6.81 1.47 5.81
C GLY A 299 -7.21 0.17 6.49
N VAL A 300 -8.01 -0.66 5.86
CA VAL A 300 -8.40 -1.98 6.40
C VAL A 300 -7.16 -2.90 6.48
N PRO A 301 -6.92 -3.55 7.64
CA PRO A 301 -5.77 -4.44 7.83
C PRO A 301 -5.87 -5.73 7.00
N THR A 302 -4.79 -6.49 6.92
CA THR A 302 -4.74 -7.78 6.22
C THR A 302 -3.93 -8.82 6.99
N SER A 303 -4.23 -10.10 6.78
CA SER A 303 -3.72 -11.24 7.53
C SER A 303 -2.28 -11.68 7.21
N GLY A 304 -1.65 -11.14 6.16
CA GLY A 304 -0.35 -11.64 5.67
C GLY A 304 0.87 -11.32 6.53
N TYR A 305 0.70 -10.57 7.61
CA TYR A 305 1.81 -10.00 8.39
C TYR A 305 1.91 -10.55 9.82
N SER A 306 0.91 -11.26 10.30
CA SER A 306 0.93 -11.88 11.62
C SER A 306 0.21 -13.20 11.62
N LEU A 307 0.80 -14.21 12.24
CA LEU A 307 0.10 -15.46 12.55
C LEU A 307 -0.97 -15.18 13.63
N GLY A 308 -2.11 -15.85 13.51
CA GLY A 308 -3.24 -15.63 14.43
C GLY A 308 -3.98 -14.32 14.24
N PHE A 309 -3.70 -13.57 13.14
CA PHE A 309 -4.43 -12.37 12.81
C PHE A 309 -5.93 -12.63 12.68
N SER A 310 -6.73 -11.79 13.34
CA SER A 310 -8.19 -11.82 13.26
C SER A 310 -8.73 -10.39 13.19
N PHE A 311 -9.65 -10.14 12.27
CA PHE A 311 -10.34 -8.86 12.14
C PHE A 311 -11.78 -9.10 11.68
N ASP A 312 -12.75 -8.49 12.37
CA ASP A 312 -14.18 -8.58 12.05
C ASP A 312 -14.54 -7.58 10.94
N TYR A 313 -14.23 -7.94 9.69
CA TYR A 313 -14.49 -7.07 8.53
C TYR A 313 -15.98 -6.75 8.34
N GLN A 314 -16.86 -7.73 8.52
CA GLN A 314 -18.31 -7.54 8.36
C GLN A 314 -18.85 -6.60 9.44
N GLY A 315 -18.56 -6.87 10.70
CA GLY A 315 -19.02 -6.02 11.81
C GLY A 315 -18.43 -4.62 11.74
N PHE A 316 -17.15 -4.48 11.35
CA PHE A 316 -16.53 -3.17 11.09
C PHE A 316 -17.30 -2.38 10.03
N LEU A 317 -17.60 -2.99 8.88
CA LEU A 317 -18.36 -2.33 7.80
C LEU A 317 -19.79 -2.00 8.24
N ALA A 318 -20.44 -2.84 9.05
CA ALA A 318 -21.76 -2.57 9.58
C ALA A 318 -21.74 -1.34 10.50
N ARG A 319 -20.76 -1.26 11.42
CA ARG A 319 -20.59 -0.10 12.32
C ARG A 319 -20.25 1.18 11.56
N LEU A 320 -19.39 1.07 10.52
CA LEU A 320 -19.08 2.19 9.62
C LEU A 320 -20.35 2.71 8.93
N MET A 321 -21.14 1.83 8.32
CA MET A 321 -22.38 2.20 7.64
C MET A 321 -23.43 2.77 8.60
N ALA A 322 -23.56 2.19 9.80
CA ALA A 322 -24.46 2.71 10.83
C ALA A 322 -24.05 4.12 11.29
N THR A 323 -22.76 4.38 11.45
CA THR A 323 -22.23 5.72 11.79
C THR A 323 -22.56 6.73 10.71
N ILE A 324 -22.33 6.40 9.44
CA ILE A 324 -22.64 7.30 8.32
C ILE A 324 -24.15 7.57 8.25
N ARG A 325 -24.97 6.52 8.39
CA ARG A 325 -26.44 6.66 8.39
C ARG A 325 -26.92 7.60 9.49
N ALA A 326 -26.38 7.45 10.71
CA ALA A 326 -26.75 8.31 11.84
C ALA A 326 -26.41 9.78 11.57
N VAL A 327 -25.21 10.08 11.09
CA VAL A 327 -24.81 11.46 10.77
C VAL A 327 -25.65 12.03 9.63
N CYS A 328 -25.91 11.26 8.58
CA CYS A 328 -26.76 11.73 7.48
C CYS A 328 -28.20 12.05 7.97
N ALA A 329 -28.76 11.25 8.88
CA ALA A 329 -30.05 11.51 9.49
C ALA A 329 -30.06 12.77 10.37
N GLU A 330 -29.00 13.01 11.16
CA GLU A 330 -28.82 14.23 11.96
C GLU A 330 -28.80 15.50 11.09
N HIS A 331 -28.32 15.40 9.87
CA HIS A 331 -28.22 16.52 8.91
C HIS A 331 -29.35 16.58 7.88
N ASP A 332 -30.33 15.68 7.94
CA ASP A 332 -31.44 15.57 6.99
C ASP A 332 -30.98 15.45 5.53
N VAL A 333 -30.00 14.58 5.29
CA VAL A 333 -29.46 14.28 3.94
C VAL A 333 -29.53 12.77 3.65
N PRO A 334 -29.70 12.37 2.36
CA PRO A 334 -29.62 10.95 2.01
C PRO A 334 -28.21 10.41 2.23
N VAL A 335 -28.13 9.13 2.60
CA VAL A 335 -26.83 8.43 2.72
C VAL A 335 -26.13 8.35 1.35
N PRO A 336 -24.79 8.46 1.30
CA PRO A 336 -24.03 8.32 0.06
C PRO A 336 -23.91 6.86 -0.39
N ASP A 337 -23.53 6.65 -1.66
CA ASP A 337 -22.85 5.43 -2.07
C ASP A 337 -21.42 5.47 -1.53
N LEU A 338 -20.94 4.36 -0.96
CA LEU A 338 -19.62 4.28 -0.33
C LEU A 338 -18.58 3.73 -1.28
N ILE A 339 -17.41 4.35 -1.30
CA ILE A 339 -16.23 3.83 -2.00
C ILE A 339 -15.18 3.49 -0.95
N GLY A 340 -14.66 2.25 -1.00
CA GLY A 340 -13.47 1.84 -0.26
C GLY A 340 -12.33 1.52 -1.22
N GLU A 341 -11.13 2.05 -0.94
CA GLU A 341 -9.93 1.90 -1.77
C GLU A 341 -8.99 0.86 -1.16
N PHE A 342 -9.06 -0.37 -1.64
CA PHE A 342 -8.32 -1.49 -1.07
C PHE A 342 -7.09 -1.82 -1.92
N GLY A 343 -5.91 -1.44 -1.42
CA GLY A 343 -4.62 -1.80 -2.01
C GLY A 343 -4.04 -3.05 -1.35
N ARG A 344 -3.46 -2.89 -0.17
CA ARG A 344 -2.77 -3.95 0.58
C ARG A 344 -3.66 -5.17 0.83
N TYR A 345 -4.89 -4.96 1.28
CA TYR A 345 -5.87 -6.03 1.48
C TYR A 345 -6.09 -6.87 0.22
N THR A 346 -6.15 -6.23 -0.97
CA THR A 346 -6.39 -6.92 -2.24
C THR A 346 -5.25 -7.83 -2.63
N VAL A 347 -4.00 -7.38 -2.46
CA VAL A 347 -2.86 -8.02 -3.13
C VAL A 347 -1.76 -8.53 -2.20
N ALA A 348 -1.73 -8.21 -0.90
CA ALA A 348 -0.64 -8.68 -0.05
C ALA A 348 -0.48 -10.20 -0.11
N ASN A 349 -1.56 -10.93 0.09
CA ASN A 349 -1.57 -12.38 0.26
C ASN A 349 -1.57 -13.20 -1.05
N HIS A 350 -1.56 -12.52 -2.21
CA HIS A 350 -1.51 -13.23 -3.49
C HIS A 350 -0.09 -13.64 -3.89
N SER A 351 0.93 -13.15 -3.20
CA SER A 351 2.33 -13.44 -3.54
C SER A 351 3.12 -13.89 -2.31
N VAL A 352 3.98 -14.88 -2.53
CA VAL A 352 4.92 -15.46 -1.57
C VAL A 352 6.31 -15.45 -2.19
N LEU A 353 7.31 -14.99 -1.44
CA LEU A 353 8.71 -15.04 -1.84
C LEU A 353 9.40 -16.24 -1.21
N LEU A 354 9.99 -17.10 -2.02
CA LEU A 354 10.80 -18.23 -1.57
C LEU A 354 12.28 -17.84 -1.58
N LEU A 355 12.93 -17.92 -0.43
CA LEU A 355 14.36 -17.68 -0.27
C LEU A 355 15.05 -18.90 0.33
N GLU A 356 16.21 -19.28 -0.21
CA GLU A 356 17.04 -20.35 0.31
C GLU A 356 18.08 -19.82 1.30
N VAL A 357 18.19 -20.49 2.43
CA VAL A 357 19.27 -20.26 3.42
C VAL A 357 20.52 -20.95 2.92
N GLY A 358 21.41 -20.18 2.30
CA GLY A 358 22.63 -20.70 1.69
C GLY A 358 23.85 -20.75 2.62
N ALA A 359 23.75 -20.15 3.82
CA ALA A 359 24.77 -20.23 4.86
C ALA A 359 24.21 -19.77 6.21
N THR A 360 24.82 -20.23 7.30
CA THR A 360 24.50 -19.78 8.66
C THR A 360 25.76 -19.29 9.37
N LYS A 361 25.57 -18.37 10.31
CA LYS A 361 26.61 -17.96 11.25
C LYS A 361 26.02 -17.96 12.65
N ALA A 362 26.66 -18.66 13.56
CA ALA A 362 26.25 -18.65 14.96
C ALA A 362 26.35 -17.23 15.53
N GLY A 363 25.33 -16.83 16.27
CA GLY A 363 25.35 -15.60 17.04
C GLY A 363 26.37 -15.67 18.20
N GLN A 364 26.75 -14.52 18.75
CA GLN A 364 27.43 -14.47 20.02
C GLN A 364 26.54 -15.11 21.12
N PRO A 365 27.11 -15.58 22.24
CA PRO A 365 26.30 -16.13 23.32
C PRO A 365 25.15 -15.17 23.73
N GLY A 366 23.91 -15.64 23.63
CA GLY A 366 22.72 -14.84 23.90
C GLY A 366 22.21 -13.98 22.71
N GLN A 367 22.86 -14.06 21.57
CA GLN A 367 22.40 -13.39 20.34
C GLN A 367 21.80 -14.39 19.36
N PRO A 368 20.89 -13.95 18.47
CA PRO A 368 20.31 -14.80 17.42
C PRO A 368 21.34 -15.24 16.39
N ASP A 369 21.10 -16.38 15.78
CA ASP A 369 21.87 -16.86 14.64
C ASP A 369 21.58 -16.03 13.38
N TRP A 370 22.55 -15.98 12.46
CA TRP A 370 22.39 -15.36 11.15
C TRP A 370 22.09 -16.42 10.09
N TYR A 371 20.95 -16.27 9.42
CA TYR A 371 20.58 -17.07 8.26
C TYR A 371 20.77 -16.23 7.00
N LEU A 372 21.83 -16.55 6.23
CA LEU A 372 22.20 -15.80 5.03
C LEU A 372 21.45 -16.35 3.84
N VAL A 373 20.48 -15.58 3.34
CA VAL A 373 19.61 -15.97 2.24
C VAL A 373 20.13 -15.54 0.86
N ASN A 374 19.68 -16.19 -0.18
CA ASN A 374 20.05 -15.91 -1.56
C ASN A 374 19.30 -14.72 -2.20
N GLY A 375 18.47 -13.99 -1.43
CA GLY A 375 17.80 -12.75 -1.82
C GLY A 375 18.38 -11.52 -1.11
N SER A 376 17.66 -10.40 -1.21
CA SER A 376 17.94 -9.15 -0.50
C SER A 376 16.65 -8.63 0.14
N MET A 377 16.72 -8.28 1.41
CA MET A 377 15.60 -7.67 2.13
C MET A 377 15.29 -6.28 1.56
N MET A 378 16.31 -5.50 1.22
CA MET A 378 16.17 -4.16 0.63
C MET A 378 15.44 -4.18 -0.70
N VAL A 379 15.67 -5.21 -1.53
CA VAL A 379 15.05 -5.33 -2.86
C VAL A 379 13.67 -5.98 -2.77
N SER A 380 13.53 -7.01 -1.96
CA SER A 380 12.33 -7.86 -1.95
C SER A 380 11.35 -7.54 -0.83
N LEU A 381 11.82 -6.88 0.25
CA LEU A 381 11.02 -6.53 1.44
C LEU A 381 11.30 -5.09 1.92
N PRO A 382 11.25 -4.07 1.04
CA PRO A 382 11.59 -2.70 1.45
C PRO A 382 10.74 -2.15 2.58
N ASP A 383 9.48 -2.59 2.75
CA ASP A 383 8.66 -2.18 3.91
C ASP A 383 9.30 -2.60 5.25
N ALA A 384 10.07 -3.67 5.28
CA ALA A 384 10.82 -4.07 6.48
C ALA A 384 11.83 -3.00 6.93
N ILE A 385 12.22 -2.10 6.02
CA ILE A 385 13.18 -1.01 6.25
C ILE A 385 12.46 0.34 6.35
N LEU A 386 11.46 0.57 5.49
CA LEU A 386 10.81 1.86 5.34
C LEU A 386 9.65 2.08 6.32
N VAL A 387 8.99 1.01 6.76
CA VAL A 387 7.81 1.07 7.63
C VAL A 387 8.16 0.50 9.00
N ASP A 388 8.10 1.35 10.02
CA ASP A 388 8.38 0.90 11.38
C ASP A 388 7.32 -0.11 11.85
N GLY A 389 7.79 -1.24 12.42
CA GLY A 389 6.91 -2.30 12.90
C GLY A 389 6.30 -3.20 11.83
N GLN A 390 6.65 -3.04 10.54
CA GLN A 390 6.16 -3.97 9.52
C GLN A 390 6.75 -5.36 9.73
N GLU A 391 5.88 -6.33 9.88
CA GLU A 391 6.23 -7.75 10.01
C GLU A 391 5.78 -8.54 8.78
N PHE A 392 6.35 -9.75 8.62
CA PHE A 392 5.98 -10.70 7.58
C PHE A 392 5.91 -12.09 8.18
N VAL A 393 4.87 -12.85 7.85
CA VAL A 393 4.79 -14.27 8.19
C VAL A 393 5.83 -15.02 7.37
N MET A 394 6.73 -15.73 8.06
CA MET A 394 7.78 -16.54 7.44
C MET A 394 7.66 -17.99 7.89
N LEU A 395 7.50 -18.88 6.93
CA LEU A 395 7.28 -20.30 7.17
C LEU A 395 8.36 -21.12 6.45
N PRO A 396 9.02 -22.08 7.12
CA PRO A 396 9.94 -22.99 6.45
C PRO A 396 9.16 -24.01 5.61
N LEU A 397 9.65 -24.32 4.41
CA LEU A 397 9.04 -25.37 3.57
C LEU A 397 9.25 -26.78 4.16
N ASP A 398 10.30 -26.94 4.95
CA ASP A 398 10.66 -28.18 5.64
C ASP A 398 11.26 -27.90 7.03
N GLY A 399 11.65 -28.97 7.76
CA GLY A 399 12.36 -28.84 9.02
C GLY A 399 11.48 -28.48 10.23
N TRP A 400 10.19 -28.67 10.15
CA TRP A 400 9.24 -28.39 11.24
C TRP A 400 9.54 -29.20 12.50
N GLU A 401 10.17 -30.39 12.37
CA GLU A 401 10.58 -31.25 13.47
C GLU A 401 11.96 -30.91 14.04
N ARG A 402 12.64 -29.89 13.48
CA ARG A 402 13.94 -29.45 13.99
C ARG A 402 13.76 -28.54 15.19
N PRO A 403 14.79 -28.45 16.08
CA PRO A 403 14.77 -27.51 17.19
C PRO A 403 14.60 -26.07 16.71
N VAL A 404 13.80 -25.29 17.43
CA VAL A 404 13.61 -23.87 17.14
C VAL A 404 14.82 -23.05 17.59
N ARG A 405 15.18 -22.04 16.80
CA ARG A 405 16.30 -21.13 17.06
C ARG A 405 15.89 -19.67 16.87
N PRO A 406 16.33 -18.75 17.72
CA PRO A 406 16.26 -17.33 17.41
C PRO A 406 17.20 -17.01 16.26
N ALA A 407 16.68 -16.44 15.18
CA ALA A 407 17.43 -16.17 13.96
C ALA A 407 17.10 -14.79 13.37
N ARG A 408 18.04 -14.24 12.61
CA ARG A 408 17.84 -13.09 11.75
C ARG A 408 18.20 -13.46 10.33
N LEU A 409 17.41 -13.03 9.38
CA LEU A 409 17.73 -13.16 7.97
C LEU A 409 18.64 -12.02 7.53
N ALA A 410 19.59 -12.31 6.68
CA ALA A 410 20.43 -11.30 6.05
C ALA A 410 20.71 -11.68 4.59
N GLY A 411 20.76 -10.67 3.71
CA GLY A 411 21.29 -10.84 2.36
C GLY A 411 22.79 -11.21 2.40
N ARG A 412 23.25 -11.82 1.30
CA ARG A 412 24.66 -12.25 1.20
C ARG A 412 25.59 -11.18 0.62
N ARG A 413 25.07 -10.03 0.26
CA ARG A 413 25.85 -8.91 -0.29
C ARG A 413 26.38 -8.04 0.84
N THR A 414 27.58 -7.51 0.66
CA THR A 414 28.29 -6.76 1.71
C THR A 414 28.03 -5.26 1.68
N CYS A 415 27.08 -4.81 0.88
CA CYS A 415 26.92 -3.40 0.61
C CYS A 415 26.13 -2.66 1.69
N ASP A 416 25.37 -3.36 2.53
CA ASP A 416 24.56 -2.70 3.54
C ASP A 416 24.37 -3.50 4.82
N SER A 417 24.50 -2.81 5.94
CA SER A 417 24.11 -3.30 7.26
C SER A 417 22.59 -3.43 7.42
N ASP A 418 21.81 -2.79 6.54
CA ASP A 418 20.34 -2.76 6.61
C ASP A 418 19.66 -3.87 5.83
N ASP A 419 20.45 -4.71 5.10
CA ASP A 419 19.90 -5.87 4.39
C ASP A 419 19.63 -7.05 5.35
N VAL A 420 18.90 -6.75 6.43
CA VAL A 420 18.61 -7.67 7.53
C VAL A 420 17.14 -7.63 7.93
N TYR A 421 16.60 -8.77 8.40
CA TYR A 421 15.25 -8.87 8.93
C TYR A 421 15.14 -9.93 10.06
N PRO A 422 14.46 -9.66 11.17
CA PRO A 422 13.99 -8.35 11.60
C PRO A 422 15.18 -7.42 11.89
N ARG A 423 14.92 -6.12 11.99
CA ARG A 423 15.94 -5.15 12.36
C ARG A 423 16.58 -5.49 13.71
N PRO A 424 17.85 -5.09 13.97
CA PRO A 424 18.55 -5.44 15.21
C PRO A 424 17.85 -5.02 16.50
N GLU A 425 17.06 -3.94 16.46
CA GLU A 425 16.27 -3.44 17.60
C GLU A 425 14.95 -4.19 17.84
N ARG A 426 14.55 -5.08 16.91
CA ARG A 426 13.35 -5.92 17.02
C ARG A 426 13.71 -7.32 17.52
N GLU A 427 12.72 -8.02 18.07
CA GLU A 427 12.86 -9.42 18.45
C GLU A 427 13.26 -10.27 17.23
N PRO A 428 14.13 -11.28 17.42
CA PRO A 428 14.50 -12.19 16.35
C PRO A 428 13.31 -13.06 15.93
N LEU A 429 13.35 -13.56 14.70
CA LEU A 429 12.45 -14.63 14.26
C LEU A 429 12.77 -15.91 15.03
N MET A 430 11.75 -16.68 15.32
CA MET A 430 11.88 -18.06 15.80
C MET A 430 11.72 -18.98 14.60
N LEU A 431 12.82 -19.59 14.13
CA LEU A 431 12.88 -20.45 12.95
C LEU A 431 13.46 -21.81 13.32
N PRO A 432 13.18 -22.89 12.55
CA PRO A 432 13.85 -24.16 12.79
C PRO A 432 15.36 -24.00 12.57
N GLU A 433 16.15 -24.80 13.28
CA GLU A 433 17.58 -24.93 13.02
C GLU A 433 17.83 -25.18 11.53
N ALA A 434 18.64 -24.32 10.90
CA ALA A 434 18.84 -24.39 9.48
C ALA A 434 19.50 -25.71 9.06
N GLY A 435 18.96 -26.35 8.03
CA GLY A 435 19.55 -27.49 7.35
C GLY A 435 19.98 -27.11 5.93
N ASP A 436 20.72 -28.01 5.28
CA ASP A 436 21.15 -27.84 3.90
C ASP A 436 19.95 -27.60 2.97
N GLY A 437 20.02 -26.52 2.19
CA GLY A 437 18.98 -26.18 1.23
C GLY A 437 17.62 -25.77 1.83
N MET A 438 17.58 -25.37 3.12
CA MET A 438 16.33 -24.91 3.74
C MET A 438 15.77 -23.70 2.99
N VAL A 439 14.50 -23.77 2.61
CA VAL A 439 13.79 -22.70 1.93
C VAL A 439 12.73 -22.11 2.86
N LEU A 440 12.70 -20.78 2.93
CA LEU A 440 11.71 -20.02 3.66
C LEU A 440 10.69 -19.42 2.69
N ALA A 441 9.41 -19.53 3.02
CA ALA A 441 8.30 -18.86 2.36
C ALA A 441 7.95 -17.59 3.13
N ILE A 442 8.17 -16.43 2.52
CA ILE A 442 7.84 -15.12 3.08
C ILE A 442 6.50 -14.70 2.49
N CYS A 443 5.49 -14.61 3.33
CA CYS A 443 4.12 -14.30 2.96
C CYS A 443 3.86 -12.78 2.89
N GLY A 444 2.75 -12.38 2.26
CA GLY A 444 2.33 -10.98 2.26
C GLY A 444 3.13 -10.04 1.36
N VAL A 445 3.95 -10.58 0.45
CA VAL A 445 4.87 -9.77 -0.38
C VAL A 445 4.21 -9.19 -1.63
N GLY A 446 2.94 -9.46 -1.87
CA GLY A 446 2.23 -9.01 -3.07
C GLY A 446 1.88 -7.52 -3.10
N ALA A 447 1.96 -6.82 -1.95
CA ALA A 447 1.66 -5.40 -1.84
C ALA A 447 2.93 -4.60 -1.57
N TYR A 448 3.14 -3.56 -2.34
CA TYR A 448 4.22 -2.57 -2.23
C TYR A 448 5.62 -3.10 -2.53
N GLN A 449 6.09 -4.15 -1.95
CA GLN A 449 7.46 -4.67 -1.96
C GLN A 449 8.20 -4.45 -3.30
N GLN A 450 8.02 -5.33 -4.27
CA GLN A 450 8.60 -5.19 -5.61
C GLN A 450 8.13 -3.91 -6.37
N MET A 451 7.01 -3.34 -5.97
CA MET A 451 6.50 -2.09 -6.56
C MET A 451 7.26 -0.87 -6.04
N ILE A 452 7.67 -0.86 -4.77
CA ILE A 452 8.49 0.21 -4.16
C ILE A 452 9.93 0.13 -4.68
N SER A 453 10.53 -1.05 -4.71
CA SER A 453 11.91 -1.21 -5.21
C SER A 453 12.03 -1.01 -6.72
N GLY A 454 10.91 -1.03 -7.45
CA GLY A 454 10.84 -0.76 -8.88
C GLY A 454 11.07 -1.99 -9.74
N ARG A 455 9.99 -2.68 -10.10
CA ARG A 455 10.03 -3.87 -10.96
C ARG A 455 10.67 -3.58 -12.31
N GLY A 456 11.62 -4.42 -12.73
CA GLY A 456 12.36 -4.30 -13.99
C GLY A 456 13.52 -3.31 -13.94
N GLY A 457 13.80 -2.68 -12.80
CA GLY A 457 14.88 -1.72 -12.60
C GLY A 457 16.25 -2.35 -12.35
N ALA A 458 17.26 -1.50 -12.21
CA ALA A 458 18.56 -1.86 -11.63
C ALA A 458 18.50 -1.60 -10.14
N HIS A 459 18.56 -2.65 -9.35
CA HIS A 459 18.41 -2.56 -7.90
C HIS A 459 19.73 -2.33 -7.19
N HIS A 460 19.63 -1.94 -5.91
CA HIS A 460 20.77 -1.73 -5.03
C HIS A 460 21.70 -2.95 -5.02
N CYS A 461 23.02 -2.72 -4.99
CA CYS A 461 24.05 -3.73 -5.08
C CYS A 461 23.95 -4.66 -6.29
N LEU A 462 23.31 -4.20 -7.36
CA LEU A 462 23.05 -4.96 -8.58
C LEU A 462 22.38 -6.32 -8.30
N SER A 463 21.54 -6.34 -7.25
CA SER A 463 20.76 -7.52 -6.90
C SER A 463 19.73 -7.77 -7.99
N PRO A 464 19.73 -8.94 -8.66
CA PRO A 464 18.74 -9.22 -9.68
C PRO A 464 17.36 -9.43 -9.07
N GLU A 465 16.31 -9.06 -9.78
CA GLU A 465 14.96 -9.48 -9.42
C GLU A 465 14.85 -11.00 -9.39
N PRO A 466 14.13 -11.58 -8.42
CA PRO A 466 13.88 -13.01 -8.38
C PRO A 466 13.11 -13.49 -9.61
N ALA A 467 13.26 -14.77 -9.96
CA ALA A 467 12.35 -15.43 -10.88
C ALA A 467 10.91 -15.39 -10.35
N ARG A 468 9.92 -15.48 -11.25
CA ARG A 468 8.52 -15.50 -10.87
C ARG A 468 7.76 -16.64 -11.52
N VAL A 469 6.87 -17.27 -10.78
CA VAL A 469 5.84 -18.16 -11.31
C VAL A 469 4.49 -17.50 -11.08
N ILE A 470 3.82 -17.08 -12.15
CA ILE A 470 2.52 -16.43 -12.11
C ILE A 470 1.46 -17.49 -12.39
N ILE A 471 0.64 -17.78 -11.39
CA ILE A 471 -0.40 -18.79 -11.43
C ILE A 471 -1.75 -18.10 -11.49
N SER A 472 -2.52 -18.40 -12.51
CA SER A 472 -3.86 -17.88 -12.71
C SER A 472 -4.86 -19.02 -12.93
N GLU A 473 -6.14 -18.74 -12.81
CA GLU A 473 -7.20 -19.71 -13.08
C GLU A 473 -7.90 -19.42 -14.39
N ARG A 474 -8.00 -20.43 -15.26
CA ARG A 474 -8.74 -20.37 -16.52
C ARG A 474 -9.66 -21.58 -16.62
N ASN A 475 -10.96 -21.33 -16.74
CA ASN A 475 -11.97 -22.40 -16.83
C ASN A 475 -11.86 -23.45 -15.70
N GLY A 476 -11.65 -22.99 -14.45
CA GLY A 476 -11.51 -23.85 -13.28
C GLY A 476 -10.18 -24.58 -13.15
N ARG A 477 -9.23 -24.36 -14.06
CA ARG A 477 -7.90 -24.98 -14.03
C ARG A 477 -6.82 -23.95 -13.78
N LEU A 478 -5.85 -24.31 -12.92
CA LEU A 478 -4.66 -23.50 -12.72
C LEU A 478 -3.75 -23.60 -13.95
N VAL A 479 -3.28 -22.45 -14.41
CA VAL A 479 -2.27 -22.31 -15.45
C VAL A 479 -1.14 -21.44 -14.92
N SER A 480 0.10 -21.77 -15.27
CA SER A 480 1.28 -21.05 -14.80
C SER A 480 2.06 -20.44 -15.96
N ARG A 481 2.71 -19.32 -15.68
CA ARG A 481 3.69 -18.67 -16.55
C ARG A 481 4.95 -18.38 -15.75
N TYR A 482 6.07 -18.90 -16.22
CA TYR A 482 7.38 -18.63 -15.64
C TYR A 482 7.98 -17.35 -16.25
N VAL A 483 8.52 -16.50 -15.39
CA VAL A 483 9.33 -15.33 -15.75
C VAL A 483 10.71 -15.54 -15.13
N PRO A 484 11.77 -15.63 -15.93
CA PRO A 484 13.11 -15.90 -15.43
C PRO A 484 13.62 -14.75 -14.55
N GLN A 485 14.57 -15.07 -13.69
CA GLN A 485 15.32 -14.09 -12.92
C GLN A 485 15.96 -13.06 -13.87
N GLN A 486 16.03 -11.81 -13.43
CA GLN A 486 16.69 -10.73 -14.18
C GLN A 486 18.15 -11.12 -14.49
N ASP A 487 18.52 -11.11 -15.77
CA ASP A 487 19.84 -11.46 -16.22
C ASP A 487 20.82 -10.27 -16.17
N GLN A 488 22.13 -10.59 -16.20
CA GLN A 488 23.18 -9.59 -16.18
C GLN A 488 23.13 -8.66 -17.40
N ALA A 489 22.75 -9.18 -18.58
CA ALA A 489 22.67 -8.37 -19.79
C ALA A 489 21.58 -7.29 -19.67
N THR A 490 20.47 -7.59 -19.03
CA THR A 490 19.41 -6.62 -18.72
C THR A 490 19.92 -5.55 -17.75
N ILE A 491 20.62 -5.94 -16.68
CA ILE A 491 21.21 -4.99 -15.72
C ILE A 491 22.22 -4.08 -16.41
N MET A 492 23.14 -4.64 -17.21
CA MET A 492 24.13 -3.87 -17.95
C MET A 492 23.50 -2.88 -18.92
N ARG A 493 22.43 -3.27 -19.61
CA ARG A 493 21.68 -2.40 -20.51
C ARG A 493 21.03 -1.23 -19.76
N LEU A 494 20.37 -1.49 -18.62
CA LEU A 494 19.73 -0.46 -17.79
C LEU A 494 20.74 0.58 -17.29
N LEU A 495 21.98 0.14 -17.02
CA LEU A 495 23.06 1.00 -16.53
C LEU A 495 23.90 1.67 -17.65
N GLY A 496 23.56 1.44 -18.91
CA GLY A 496 24.26 2.08 -20.03
C GLY A 496 25.58 1.42 -20.42
N TYR A 497 25.91 0.23 -19.91
CA TYR A 497 27.14 -0.54 -20.27
C TYR A 497 27.02 -1.30 -21.60
N GLN A 498 26.11 -0.91 -22.49
CA GLN A 498 26.07 -1.46 -23.85
C GLN A 498 26.88 -0.59 -24.80
N PRO A 499 27.36 -1.16 -25.93
CA PRO A 499 27.96 -0.35 -27.00
C PRO A 499 26.98 0.75 -27.39
N GLN A 500 27.30 1.99 -27.06
CA GLN A 500 26.47 3.13 -27.42
C GLN A 500 26.39 3.22 -28.94
N PRO A 501 25.22 3.41 -29.57
CA PRO A 501 25.17 3.93 -30.92
C PRO A 501 25.99 5.22 -30.96
N MET A 502 26.74 5.44 -32.02
CA MET A 502 27.55 6.65 -32.22
C MET A 502 26.75 7.87 -31.73
N PRO A 503 27.36 8.77 -30.93
CA PRO A 503 26.63 9.90 -30.41
C PRO A 503 26.06 10.73 -31.57
N VAL A 504 24.74 10.82 -31.62
CA VAL A 504 24.08 11.76 -32.52
C VAL A 504 24.43 13.15 -32.01
N PRO A 505 24.94 14.07 -32.86
CA PRO A 505 25.23 15.44 -32.44
C PRO A 505 23.98 16.03 -31.74
N VAL A 506 24.16 16.50 -30.53
CA VAL A 506 23.09 17.22 -29.81
C VAL A 506 22.78 18.48 -30.62
N VAL A 507 21.71 18.47 -31.37
CA VAL A 507 21.18 19.70 -31.96
C VAL A 507 20.78 20.57 -30.78
N PRO A 508 21.40 21.75 -30.58
CA PRO A 508 21.03 22.60 -29.46
C PRO A 508 19.54 22.89 -29.56
N ALA A 509 18.84 22.65 -28.47
CA ALA A 509 17.41 22.95 -28.38
C ALA A 509 17.22 24.39 -28.83
N ARG A 510 16.37 24.62 -29.84
CA ARG A 510 15.96 25.99 -30.19
C ARG A 510 15.46 26.64 -28.91
N LYS A 511 16.10 27.75 -28.52
CA LYS A 511 15.62 28.54 -27.38
C LYS A 511 14.11 28.69 -27.55
N PRO A 512 13.31 28.33 -26.55
CA PRO A 512 11.89 28.63 -26.61
C PRO A 512 11.75 30.11 -26.88
N THR A 513 11.01 30.47 -27.91
CA THR A 513 10.61 31.85 -28.13
C THR A 513 9.90 32.29 -26.86
N ALA A 514 10.44 33.27 -26.17
CA ALA A 514 9.91 33.71 -24.90
C ALA A 514 8.42 34.07 -25.06
N LEU A 515 7.56 33.20 -24.60
CA LEU A 515 6.17 33.54 -24.31
C LEU A 515 6.26 34.56 -23.17
N THR A 516 5.93 35.79 -23.47
CA THR A 516 5.87 36.88 -22.49
C THR A 516 4.92 36.48 -21.37
N PRO A 517 5.39 36.34 -20.12
CA PRO A 517 4.48 35.98 -19.03
C PRO A 517 3.56 37.19 -18.80
N ARG A 518 2.27 37.04 -19.03
CA ARG A 518 1.29 37.95 -18.47
C ARG A 518 1.30 37.79 -16.96
N ARG A 519 2.19 38.50 -16.28
CA ARG A 519 2.13 38.70 -14.83
C ARG A 519 0.84 39.45 -14.49
N ARG A 520 -0.20 38.74 -14.08
CA ARG A 520 -1.18 39.31 -13.16
C ARG A 520 -0.61 39.17 -11.76
N ALA A 521 -0.20 40.32 -11.21
CA ALA A 521 0.26 40.42 -9.83
C ALA A 521 -0.88 40.07 -8.87
N TYR A 522 -0.72 38.98 -8.17
CA TYR A 522 -1.54 38.65 -7.02
C TYR A 522 -1.08 39.52 -5.86
N GLN A 523 -1.87 40.56 -5.50
CA GLN A 523 -1.61 41.36 -4.32
C GLN A 523 -2.10 40.58 -3.09
N ARG A 524 -1.16 40.11 -2.29
CA ARG A 524 -1.46 39.63 -0.94
C ARG A 524 -2.07 40.76 -0.10
N PRO A 525 -3.14 40.52 0.67
CA PRO A 525 -3.61 41.51 1.62
C PRO A 525 -2.54 41.76 2.68
N GLN A 526 -2.13 42.99 2.86
CA GLN A 526 -1.24 43.41 3.95
C GLN A 526 -1.99 43.25 5.28
N ARG A 527 -1.48 42.39 6.17
CA ARG A 527 -1.83 42.42 7.60
C ARG A 527 -1.42 43.78 8.16
N GLN A 528 -2.37 44.62 8.52
CA GLN A 528 -2.15 45.77 9.40
C GLN A 528 -1.96 45.26 10.84
N GLU A 529 -0.73 45.22 11.29
CA GLU A 529 -0.41 45.17 12.71
C GLU A 529 -0.68 46.58 13.31
N ARG A 530 -1.71 46.69 14.11
CA ARG A 530 -1.86 47.80 15.04
C ARG A 530 -1.23 47.41 16.37
N PHE A 531 -0.01 47.83 16.61
CA PHE A 531 0.50 47.95 17.97
C PHE A 531 0.01 49.30 18.52
N ALA A 532 -0.84 49.25 19.54
CA ALA A 532 -1.10 50.40 20.41
C ALA A 532 -0.32 50.16 21.70
N LEU A 533 0.74 50.92 21.86
CA LEU A 533 1.34 51.18 23.16
C LEU A 533 0.53 52.29 23.81
N SER A 534 -0.06 52.04 24.96
CA SER A 534 -0.41 53.07 25.94
C SER A 534 0.30 52.75 27.23
N GLY A 535 1.25 53.63 27.58
CA GLY A 535 1.73 53.70 28.95
C GLY A 535 0.69 54.35 29.84
N ASP A 536 0.63 53.89 31.04
CA ASP A 536 0.83 54.49 32.35
C ASP A 536 0.78 53.37 33.40
#